data_447286907105964b8416aa3c2b0ad3c1
#
_entry.id   447286907105964b8416aa3c2b0ad3c1
#
_cell.length_a   1.000
_cell.length_b   1.000
_cell.length_c   1.000
_cell.angle_alpha   90.00
_cell.angle_beta   90.00
_cell.angle_gamma   90.00
#
_symmetry.space_group_name_H-M   'P 1'
#
loop_
_entity.id
_entity.type
_entity.pdbx_description
1 polymer ?
#
loop_
_entity_poly.entity_id
_entity_poly.type
_entity_poly.pdbx_seq_one_letter_code
_entity_poly.pdbx_strand_id
1 'polypeptide(L)'
;MYSNFGQFINGQWQQAEKKETYKVINPATEEVLGEASKASSVDVQKALKSAEKGLETWKNTTPWQRSYVIRKIADLMRERKDVLAKWLTLEVGKPLKEAIGEVGGGADIFEWNAEETKRIYGETLQSRFPETRVHVYYQPVGVVAALVPWNFPIVLASRKISTALAAGCSVICKPDVITPGAVMELVNICKDAGVPDGVVNLLSGDPAEISNELLDSDIIKKVSITGSTRVGKLILKKAADKVQRVTMELSGHSPFIVFDDVDMNKVADMAITAKFRNNGQVCISPNRFYIQETRKEEFVNAFVDRAKKLKIGNGMDEGTDLGPLTTAKRLEE
;
A
#
# COMPACT_ATOMS: atom_id res chain seq x y z
N MET A 1 17.31 -0.55 -13.33
CA MET A 1 16.77 -0.08 -12.05
C MET A 1 16.66 -1.20 -11.01
N TYR A 2 16.40 -2.46 -11.40
CA TYR A 2 16.10 -3.59 -10.49
C TYR A 2 17.30 -4.44 -10.09
N SER A 3 18.52 -4.16 -10.58
CA SER A 3 19.73 -5.01 -10.40
C SER A 3 20.07 -5.31 -8.93
N ASN A 4 19.69 -4.45 -8.02
CA ASN A 4 19.98 -4.59 -6.58
C ASN A 4 18.83 -5.24 -5.80
N PHE A 5 17.71 -5.57 -6.45
CA PHE A 5 16.54 -6.14 -5.84
C PHE A 5 16.33 -7.59 -6.23
N GLY A 6 15.78 -8.35 -5.32
CA GLY A 6 15.35 -9.72 -5.48
C GLY A 6 14.13 -9.98 -4.61
N GLN A 7 14.14 -11.11 -3.90
CA GLN A 7 13.26 -11.35 -2.77
C GLN A 7 13.94 -10.81 -1.50
N PHE A 8 13.23 -10.05 -0.67
CA PHE A 8 13.79 -9.59 0.61
C PHE A 8 13.38 -10.57 1.71
N ILE A 9 14.32 -11.35 2.17
CA ILE A 9 14.07 -12.39 3.17
C ILE A 9 15.16 -12.34 4.24
N ASN A 10 14.78 -12.35 5.48
CA ASN A 10 15.69 -12.35 6.63
C ASN A 10 16.72 -11.20 6.57
N GLY A 11 16.25 -9.97 6.28
CA GLY A 11 17.07 -8.77 6.26
C GLY A 11 17.96 -8.61 5.01
N GLN A 12 17.86 -9.50 4.02
CA GLN A 12 18.75 -9.50 2.86
C GLN A 12 17.98 -9.63 1.54
N TRP A 13 18.45 -8.91 0.51
CA TRP A 13 18.05 -9.12 -0.86
C TRP A 13 18.76 -10.35 -1.42
N GLN A 14 17.97 -11.26 -2.00
CA GLN A 14 18.48 -12.48 -2.62
C GLN A 14 17.73 -12.80 -3.91
N GLN A 15 18.42 -13.40 -4.87
CA GLN A 15 17.76 -13.87 -6.08
C GLN A 15 16.74 -14.95 -5.74
N ALA A 16 15.65 -15.03 -6.52
CA ALA A 16 14.71 -16.12 -6.41
C ALA A 16 15.40 -17.46 -6.71
N GLU A 17 14.98 -18.54 -6.04
CA GLU A 17 15.58 -19.87 -6.16
C GLU A 17 15.67 -20.35 -7.62
N LYS A 18 14.60 -20.13 -8.39
CA LYS A 18 14.55 -20.49 -9.81
C LYS A 18 15.21 -19.48 -10.74
N LYS A 19 15.66 -18.34 -10.24
CA LYS A 19 16.23 -17.22 -11.00
C LYS A 19 15.32 -16.69 -12.13
N GLU A 20 14.03 -16.99 -12.05
CA GLU A 20 13.04 -16.43 -12.98
C GLU A 20 12.84 -14.94 -12.72
N THR A 21 12.60 -14.19 -13.79
CA THR A 21 12.33 -12.75 -13.76
C THR A 21 11.08 -12.42 -14.57
N TYR A 22 10.59 -11.19 -14.39
CA TYR A 22 9.55 -10.61 -15.22
C TYR A 22 9.88 -9.14 -15.51
N LYS A 23 9.47 -8.66 -16.67
CA LYS A 23 9.71 -7.28 -17.11
C LYS A 23 8.76 -6.32 -16.42
N VAL A 24 9.28 -5.18 -15.98
CA VAL A 24 8.49 -4.04 -15.53
C VAL A 24 8.58 -2.94 -16.58
N ILE A 25 7.44 -2.38 -16.95
CA ILE A 25 7.30 -1.47 -18.09
C ILE A 25 7.00 -0.05 -17.58
N ASN A 26 7.61 0.95 -18.20
CA ASN A 26 7.21 2.34 -18.03
C ASN A 26 5.96 2.61 -18.88
N PRO A 27 4.80 2.93 -18.30
CA PRO A 27 3.59 3.13 -19.08
C PRO A 27 3.61 4.41 -19.95
N ALA A 28 4.55 5.34 -19.71
CA ALA A 28 4.66 6.56 -20.50
C ALA A 28 5.47 6.38 -21.80
N THR A 29 6.42 5.43 -21.82
CA THR A 29 7.31 5.20 -22.97
C THR A 29 7.20 3.79 -23.53
N GLU A 30 6.48 2.89 -22.84
CA GLU A 30 6.38 1.46 -23.12
C GLU A 30 7.73 0.71 -23.05
N GLU A 31 8.77 1.37 -22.59
CA GLU A 31 10.11 0.79 -22.43
C GLU A 31 10.21 -0.08 -21.18
N VAL A 32 11.08 -1.08 -21.26
CA VAL A 32 11.41 -1.93 -20.09
C VAL A 32 12.28 -1.15 -19.11
N LEU A 33 11.76 -0.88 -17.92
CA LEU A 33 12.52 -0.28 -16.80
C LEU A 33 13.58 -1.23 -16.25
N GLY A 34 13.33 -2.52 -16.36
CA GLY A 34 14.20 -3.59 -15.91
C GLY A 34 13.41 -4.87 -15.63
N GLU A 35 14.12 -5.84 -15.06
CA GLU A 35 13.55 -7.14 -14.70
C GLU A 35 13.51 -7.32 -13.19
N ALA A 36 12.34 -7.64 -12.67
CA ALA A 36 12.14 -7.96 -11.26
C ALA A 36 12.16 -9.49 -11.06
N SER A 37 12.69 -9.92 -9.93
CA SER A 37 12.80 -11.34 -9.57
C SER A 37 11.43 -11.95 -9.30
N LYS A 38 11.17 -13.17 -9.80
CA LYS A 38 9.93 -13.91 -9.60
C LYS A 38 10.12 -15.00 -8.54
N ALA A 39 9.46 -14.83 -7.38
CA ALA A 39 9.50 -15.81 -6.30
C ALA A 39 8.94 -17.16 -6.73
N SER A 40 9.57 -18.22 -6.26
CA SER A 40 9.09 -19.59 -6.33
C SER A 40 8.46 -20.02 -4.99
N SER A 41 7.83 -21.18 -4.95
CA SER A 41 7.33 -21.81 -3.71
C SER A 41 8.41 -21.91 -2.63
N VAL A 42 9.64 -22.24 -3.00
CA VAL A 42 10.77 -22.32 -2.07
C VAL A 42 11.03 -20.96 -1.41
N ASP A 43 10.95 -19.87 -2.16
CA ASP A 43 11.15 -18.52 -1.64
C ASP A 43 10.01 -18.11 -0.68
N VAL A 44 8.77 -18.52 -0.99
CA VAL A 44 7.63 -18.30 -0.10
C VAL A 44 7.84 -19.04 1.23
N GLN A 45 8.28 -20.30 1.20
CA GLN A 45 8.55 -21.07 2.42
C GLN A 45 9.71 -20.48 3.24
N LYS A 46 10.77 -19.97 2.59
CA LYS A 46 11.86 -19.25 3.26
C LYS A 46 11.33 -17.97 3.95
N ALA A 47 10.49 -17.19 3.27
CA ALA A 47 9.92 -15.97 3.83
C ALA A 47 8.97 -16.25 5.01
N LEU A 48 8.16 -17.30 4.93
CA LEU A 48 7.29 -17.74 6.03
C LEU A 48 8.09 -18.06 7.30
N LYS A 49 9.13 -18.89 7.19
CA LYS A 49 10.02 -19.23 8.31
C LYS A 49 10.76 -18.01 8.85
N SER A 50 11.20 -17.12 7.94
CA SER A 50 11.85 -15.87 8.31
C SER A 50 10.91 -14.96 9.11
N ALA A 51 9.66 -14.79 8.65
CA ALA A 51 8.67 -13.96 9.31
C ALA A 51 8.24 -14.51 10.67
N GLU A 52 8.15 -15.85 10.82
CA GLU A 52 7.88 -16.51 12.10
C GLU A 52 8.99 -16.22 13.12
N LYS A 53 10.26 -16.36 12.70
CA LYS A 53 11.41 -16.02 13.55
C LYS A 53 11.45 -14.52 13.88
N GLY A 54 11.21 -13.66 12.90
CA GLY A 54 11.16 -12.21 13.09
C GLY A 54 10.07 -11.78 14.06
N LEU A 55 8.91 -12.47 14.03
CA LEU A 55 7.83 -12.24 14.99
C LEU A 55 8.30 -12.44 16.44
N GLU A 56 9.05 -13.53 16.72
CA GLU A 56 9.56 -13.81 18.06
C GLU A 56 10.46 -12.68 18.59
N THR A 57 11.26 -12.09 17.70
CA THR A 57 12.09 -10.94 18.08
C THR A 57 11.24 -9.68 18.30
N TRP A 58 10.32 -9.37 17.37
CA TRP A 58 9.62 -8.10 17.34
C TRP A 58 8.52 -8.00 18.42
N LYS A 59 7.78 -9.07 18.68
CA LYS A 59 6.73 -9.08 19.70
C LYS A 59 7.26 -8.82 21.12
N ASN A 60 8.55 -9.14 21.36
CA ASN A 60 9.20 -8.94 22.63
C ASN A 60 9.84 -7.54 22.79
N THR A 61 9.77 -6.68 21.75
CA THR A 61 10.20 -5.28 21.87
C THR A 61 9.14 -4.45 22.59
N THR A 62 9.58 -3.43 23.28
CA THR A 62 8.66 -2.49 23.94
C THR A 62 7.95 -1.60 22.91
N PRO A 63 6.75 -1.07 23.21
CA PRO A 63 6.10 -0.07 22.34
C PRO A 63 7.00 1.14 22.02
N TRP A 64 7.85 1.55 22.95
CA TRP A 64 8.80 2.66 22.77
C TRP A 64 9.86 2.34 21.71
N GLN A 65 10.45 1.15 21.78
CA GLN A 65 11.42 0.70 20.79
C GLN A 65 10.81 0.59 19.40
N ARG A 66 9.61 0.01 19.29
CA ARG A 66 8.87 -0.05 18.03
C ARG A 66 8.56 1.34 17.48
N SER A 67 8.03 2.23 18.32
CA SER A 67 7.73 3.63 17.95
C SER A 67 8.97 4.34 17.38
N TYR A 68 10.12 4.18 18.03
CA TYR A 68 11.37 4.79 17.55
C TYR A 68 11.76 4.31 16.15
N VAL A 69 11.74 3.01 15.92
CA VAL A 69 12.08 2.43 14.60
C VAL A 69 11.06 2.86 13.53
N ILE A 70 9.77 2.81 13.84
CA ILE A 70 8.69 3.19 12.90
C ILE A 70 8.79 4.68 12.52
N ARG A 71 9.10 5.56 13.48
CA ARG A 71 9.33 6.99 13.23
C ARG A 71 10.54 7.20 12.32
N LYS A 72 11.62 6.50 12.58
CA LYS A 72 12.82 6.58 11.74
C LYS A 72 12.55 6.17 10.29
N ILE A 73 11.62 5.23 10.05
CA ILE A 73 11.17 4.91 8.69
C ILE A 73 10.52 6.15 8.05
N ALA A 74 9.62 6.84 8.76
CA ALA A 74 8.98 8.06 8.24
C ALA A 74 10.00 9.15 7.90
N ASP A 75 11.00 9.36 8.74
CA ASP A 75 12.05 10.34 8.54
C ASP A 75 12.88 10.01 7.29
N LEU A 76 13.33 8.75 7.14
CA LEU A 76 14.06 8.29 5.96
C LEU A 76 13.22 8.34 4.68
N MET A 77 11.92 8.10 4.74
CA MET A 77 11.03 8.29 3.59
C MET A 77 10.99 9.74 3.13
N ARG A 78 10.93 10.70 4.06
CA ARG A 78 10.97 12.14 3.73
C ARG A 78 12.34 12.55 3.17
N GLU A 79 13.41 12.01 3.71
CA GLU A 79 14.79 12.23 3.22
C GLU A 79 14.96 11.70 1.78
N ARG A 80 14.43 10.51 1.50
CA ARG A 80 14.55 9.83 0.20
C ARG A 80 13.33 10.03 -0.71
N LYS A 81 12.52 11.07 -0.46
CA LYS A 81 11.25 11.30 -1.17
C LYS A 81 11.41 11.33 -2.70
N ASP A 82 12.49 11.93 -3.20
CA ASP A 82 12.69 12.07 -4.64
C ASP A 82 13.00 10.72 -5.31
N VAL A 83 13.72 9.83 -4.62
CA VAL A 83 13.97 8.47 -5.09
C VAL A 83 12.68 7.67 -5.17
N LEU A 84 11.88 7.69 -4.09
CA LEU A 84 10.59 7.00 -4.03
C LEU A 84 9.59 7.55 -5.06
N ALA A 85 9.52 8.89 -5.19
CA ALA A 85 8.63 9.54 -6.16
C ALA A 85 8.99 9.21 -7.61
N LYS A 86 10.30 9.13 -7.90
CA LYS A 86 10.78 8.71 -9.23
C LYS A 86 10.33 7.28 -9.57
N TRP A 87 10.44 6.33 -8.63
CA TRP A 87 9.92 4.98 -8.81
C TRP A 87 8.42 5.00 -9.13
N LEU A 88 7.63 5.74 -8.33
CA LEU A 88 6.18 5.86 -8.52
C LEU A 88 5.83 6.40 -9.91
N THR A 89 6.48 7.48 -10.35
CA THR A 89 6.21 8.08 -11.66
C THR A 89 6.56 7.12 -12.78
N LEU A 90 7.72 6.45 -12.71
CA LEU A 90 8.17 5.55 -13.76
C LEU A 90 7.34 4.26 -13.87
N GLU A 91 6.84 3.72 -12.74
CA GLU A 91 6.08 2.47 -12.73
C GLU A 91 4.58 2.67 -12.89
N VAL A 92 4.01 3.70 -12.25
CA VAL A 92 2.56 3.96 -12.27
C VAL A 92 2.15 4.90 -13.41
N GLY A 93 3.06 5.81 -13.82
CA GLY A 93 2.81 6.83 -14.82
C GLY A 93 2.24 8.14 -14.26
N LYS A 94 1.99 8.25 -12.95
CA LYS A 94 1.46 9.49 -12.35
C LYS A 94 2.47 10.63 -12.42
N PRO A 95 2.00 11.91 -12.46
CA PRO A 95 2.89 13.05 -12.42
C PRO A 95 3.80 13.07 -11.18
N LEU A 96 5.05 13.50 -11.33
CA LEU A 96 6.05 13.53 -10.27
C LEU A 96 5.58 14.32 -9.04
N LYS A 97 4.84 15.43 -9.25
CA LYS A 97 4.24 16.22 -8.15
C LYS A 97 3.28 15.41 -7.29
N GLU A 98 2.49 14.54 -7.92
CA GLU A 98 1.57 13.65 -7.19
C GLU A 98 2.30 12.49 -6.51
N ALA A 99 3.35 11.98 -7.15
CA ALA A 99 4.20 10.94 -6.57
C ALA A 99 4.91 11.44 -5.29
N ILE A 100 5.43 12.67 -5.29
CA ILE A 100 5.99 13.32 -4.09
C ILE A 100 4.93 13.42 -2.97
N GLY A 101 3.71 13.81 -3.32
CA GLY A 101 2.59 13.85 -2.38
C GLY A 101 2.23 12.47 -1.81
N GLU A 102 2.30 11.43 -2.62
CA GLU A 102 2.07 10.05 -2.15
C GLU A 102 3.13 9.61 -1.14
N VAL A 103 4.42 9.90 -1.40
CA VAL A 103 5.51 9.60 -0.46
C VAL A 103 5.31 10.31 0.87
N GLY A 104 4.93 11.60 0.82
CA GLY A 104 4.60 12.37 2.03
C GLY A 104 3.48 11.72 2.84
N GLY A 105 2.36 11.37 2.18
CA GLY A 105 1.26 10.67 2.84
C GLY A 105 1.65 9.30 3.39
N GLY A 106 2.54 8.56 2.72
CA GLY A 106 3.11 7.30 3.24
C GLY A 106 3.94 7.51 4.50
N ALA A 107 4.79 8.55 4.53
CA ALA A 107 5.58 8.90 5.70
C ALA A 107 4.69 9.31 6.89
N ASP A 108 3.64 10.11 6.65
CA ASP A 108 2.69 10.52 7.69
C ASP A 108 1.95 9.32 8.30
N ILE A 109 1.64 8.29 7.50
CA ILE A 109 1.05 7.04 8.00
C ILE A 109 2.02 6.30 8.93
N PHE A 110 3.31 6.21 8.58
CA PHE A 110 4.31 5.62 9.47
C PHE A 110 4.45 6.43 10.77
N GLU A 111 4.50 7.75 10.68
CA GLU A 111 4.57 8.62 11.85
C GLU A 111 3.36 8.47 12.76
N TRP A 112 2.14 8.46 12.20
CA TRP A 112 0.91 8.19 12.94
C TRP A 112 0.98 6.86 13.70
N ASN A 113 1.39 5.78 13.02
CA ASN A 113 1.48 4.46 13.65
C ASN A 113 2.61 4.38 14.68
N ALA A 114 3.69 5.16 14.54
CA ALA A 114 4.72 5.29 15.58
C ALA A 114 4.14 5.86 16.88
N GLU A 115 3.26 6.86 16.76
CA GLU A 115 2.59 7.44 17.93
C GLU A 115 1.54 6.50 18.52
N GLU A 116 0.72 5.85 17.68
CA GLU A 116 -0.30 4.90 18.13
C GLU A 116 0.30 3.65 18.79
N THR A 117 1.51 3.24 18.41
CA THR A 117 2.21 2.12 19.06
C THR A 117 2.25 2.24 20.57
N LYS A 118 2.45 3.44 21.09
CA LYS A 118 2.53 3.73 22.54
C LYS A 118 1.17 3.78 23.22
N ARG A 119 0.06 3.78 22.47
CA ARG A 119 -1.31 3.88 22.96
C ARG A 119 -2.09 2.56 22.90
N ILE A 120 -1.43 1.45 22.63
CA ILE A 120 -2.03 0.11 22.69
C ILE A 120 -2.14 -0.28 24.16
N TYR A 121 -3.14 0.30 24.85
CA TYR A 121 -3.37 0.07 26.28
C TYR A 121 -4.22 -1.17 26.50
N GLY A 122 -4.01 -1.85 27.64
CA GLY A 122 -4.95 -2.82 28.16
C GLY A 122 -6.03 -2.16 29.02
N GLU A 123 -6.97 -2.95 29.49
CA GLU A 123 -8.06 -2.50 30.35
C GLU A 123 -8.12 -3.36 31.62
N THR A 124 -8.53 -2.75 32.74
CA THR A 124 -8.88 -3.46 33.95
C THR A 124 -10.34 -3.19 34.27
N LEU A 125 -11.15 -4.23 34.25
CA LEU A 125 -12.59 -4.15 34.43
C LEU A 125 -12.99 -4.79 35.77
N GLN A 126 -14.04 -4.27 36.38
CA GLN A 126 -14.64 -4.93 37.51
C GLN A 126 -15.48 -6.13 37.04
N SER A 127 -15.36 -7.22 37.75
CA SER A 127 -16.23 -8.39 37.56
C SER A 127 -17.53 -8.23 38.39
N ARG A 128 -18.54 -9.00 38.00
CA ARG A 128 -19.76 -9.20 38.83
C ARG A 128 -19.47 -9.89 40.17
N PHE A 129 -18.31 -10.52 40.30
CA PHE A 129 -17.87 -11.19 41.51
C PHE A 129 -16.84 -10.31 42.26
N PRO A 130 -17.02 -10.01 43.55
CA PRO A 130 -16.17 -9.09 44.29
C PRO A 130 -14.68 -9.48 44.30
N GLU A 131 -14.38 -10.77 44.32
CA GLU A 131 -13.04 -11.32 44.41
C GLU A 131 -12.30 -11.42 43.09
N THR A 132 -13.01 -11.09 41.96
CA THR A 132 -12.47 -11.26 40.64
C THR A 132 -12.17 -9.89 40.01
N ARG A 133 -11.04 -9.79 39.30
CA ARG A 133 -10.72 -8.69 38.39
C ARG A 133 -10.51 -9.23 36.98
N VAL A 134 -10.96 -8.49 36.01
CA VAL A 134 -10.79 -8.85 34.59
C VAL A 134 -9.75 -7.93 33.98
N HIS A 135 -8.71 -8.52 33.38
CA HIS A 135 -7.69 -7.76 32.67
C HIS A 135 -7.76 -8.09 31.18
N VAL A 136 -7.74 -7.06 30.34
CA VAL A 136 -7.67 -7.18 28.88
C VAL A 136 -6.28 -6.78 28.43
N TYR A 137 -5.61 -7.67 27.74
CA TYR A 137 -4.30 -7.42 27.16
C TYR A 137 -4.37 -7.55 25.63
N TYR A 138 -3.77 -6.59 24.90
CA TYR A 138 -3.60 -6.68 23.47
C TYR A 138 -2.27 -7.35 23.16
N GLN A 139 -2.32 -8.35 22.27
CA GLN A 139 -1.14 -9.08 21.81
C GLN A 139 -1.06 -9.05 20.28
N PRO A 140 0.17 -9.11 19.71
CA PRO A 140 0.33 -9.28 18.26
C PRO A 140 -0.46 -10.48 17.74
N VAL A 141 -1.17 -10.30 16.63
CA VAL A 141 -1.95 -11.39 16.04
C VAL A 141 -1.07 -12.49 15.45
N GLY A 142 0.18 -12.18 15.10
CA GLY A 142 1.13 -13.09 14.48
C GLY A 142 1.71 -12.54 13.19
N VAL A 143 2.04 -13.41 12.23
CA VAL A 143 2.56 -13.03 10.93
C VAL A 143 1.43 -12.50 10.04
N VAL A 144 1.68 -11.37 9.36
CA VAL A 144 0.72 -10.69 8.48
C VAL A 144 1.15 -10.84 7.02
N ALA A 145 0.25 -11.28 6.14
CA ALA A 145 0.40 -11.15 4.70
C ALA A 145 -0.18 -9.81 4.24
N ALA A 146 0.67 -8.95 3.66
CA ALA A 146 0.31 -7.62 3.16
C ALA A 146 0.29 -7.63 1.62
N LEU A 147 -0.91 -7.67 1.02
CA LEU A 147 -1.10 -7.70 -0.43
C LEU A 147 -1.40 -6.28 -0.93
N VAL A 148 -0.47 -5.72 -1.72
CA VAL A 148 -0.44 -4.31 -2.11
C VAL A 148 -0.74 -4.18 -3.61
N PRO A 149 -1.70 -3.34 -4.04
CA PRO A 149 -1.98 -3.09 -5.45
C PRO A 149 -1.05 -2.03 -6.03
N TRP A 150 -1.17 -1.84 -7.34
CA TRP A 150 -0.27 -1.01 -8.15
C TRP A 150 -0.53 0.50 -8.12
N ASN A 151 -1.74 0.96 -7.80
CA ASN A 151 -2.13 2.37 -8.03
C ASN A 151 -1.56 3.39 -7.04
N PHE A 152 -1.40 3.01 -5.77
CA PHE A 152 -0.74 3.80 -4.71
C PHE A 152 0.21 2.90 -3.90
N PRO A 153 1.28 2.40 -4.53
CA PRO A 153 2.10 1.35 -3.92
C PRO A 153 2.74 1.78 -2.60
N ILE A 154 3.17 3.05 -2.46
CA ILE A 154 3.78 3.54 -1.21
C ILE A 154 2.75 3.74 -0.11
N VAL A 155 1.67 4.48 -0.34
CA VAL A 155 0.64 4.72 0.68
C VAL A 155 0.01 3.42 1.16
N LEU A 156 -0.29 2.49 0.24
CA LEU A 156 -0.97 1.25 0.59
C LEU A 156 -0.03 0.23 1.25
N ALA A 157 1.25 0.19 0.88
CA ALA A 157 2.25 -0.57 1.62
C ALA A 157 2.49 0.03 3.00
N SER A 158 2.61 1.37 3.11
CA SER A 158 2.78 2.07 4.39
C SER A 158 1.66 1.73 5.38
N ARG A 159 0.40 1.76 4.94
CA ARG A 159 -0.76 1.39 5.80
C ARG A 159 -0.65 -0.02 6.36
N LYS A 160 -0.17 -0.98 5.56
CA LYS A 160 -0.12 -2.39 5.97
C LYS A 160 1.12 -2.69 6.80
N ILE A 161 2.29 -2.22 6.36
CA ILE A 161 3.57 -2.48 7.03
C ILE A 161 3.62 -1.76 8.38
N SER A 162 3.35 -0.44 8.40
CA SER A 162 3.47 0.34 9.65
C SER A 162 2.50 -0.14 10.73
N THR A 163 1.25 -0.47 10.36
CA THR A 163 0.25 -0.98 11.31
C THR A 163 0.65 -2.35 11.85
N ALA A 164 1.19 -3.25 11.00
CA ALA A 164 1.70 -4.54 11.46
C ALA A 164 2.86 -4.36 12.45
N LEU A 165 3.83 -3.50 12.10
CA LEU A 165 4.97 -3.20 12.98
C LEU A 165 4.53 -2.57 14.31
N ALA A 166 3.61 -1.61 14.28
CA ALA A 166 3.07 -0.96 15.47
C ALA A 166 2.44 -1.96 16.43
N ALA A 167 1.66 -2.90 15.90
CA ALA A 167 1.03 -3.97 16.66
C ALA A 167 2.00 -5.06 17.16
N GLY A 168 3.31 -4.98 16.82
CA GLY A 168 4.30 -5.99 17.20
C GLY A 168 4.27 -7.26 16.34
N CYS A 169 3.66 -7.21 15.16
CA CYS A 169 3.58 -8.29 14.17
C CYS A 169 4.78 -8.26 13.21
N SER A 170 5.15 -9.40 12.67
CA SER A 170 5.97 -9.47 11.45
C SER A 170 5.10 -9.45 10.20
N VAL A 171 5.68 -9.10 9.05
CA VAL A 171 4.94 -8.93 7.80
C VAL A 171 5.69 -9.51 6.60
N ILE A 172 4.95 -10.17 5.73
CA ILE A 172 5.38 -10.52 4.38
C ILE A 172 4.60 -9.64 3.41
N CYS A 173 5.29 -8.70 2.78
CA CYS A 173 4.71 -7.78 1.81
C CYS A 173 4.81 -8.36 0.40
N LYS A 174 3.71 -8.36 -0.31
CA LYS A 174 3.64 -8.74 -1.73
C LYS A 174 3.17 -7.52 -2.53
N PRO A 175 4.08 -6.77 -3.18
CA PRO A 175 3.71 -5.69 -4.08
C PRO A 175 3.07 -6.22 -5.35
N ASP A 176 2.37 -5.37 -6.09
CA ASP A 176 1.92 -5.71 -7.44
C ASP A 176 3.12 -5.90 -8.38
N VAL A 177 2.99 -6.81 -9.34
CA VAL A 177 4.03 -7.08 -10.35
C VAL A 177 4.27 -5.89 -11.29
N ILE A 178 3.30 -4.99 -11.40
CA ILE A 178 3.38 -3.80 -12.24
C ILE A 178 4.24 -2.71 -11.59
N THR A 179 4.19 -2.59 -10.25
CA THR A 179 4.82 -1.49 -9.51
C THR A 179 5.59 -1.97 -8.28
N PRO A 180 6.56 -2.89 -8.45
CA PRO A 180 7.27 -3.47 -7.31
C PRO A 180 8.37 -2.58 -6.74
N GLY A 181 9.03 -1.75 -7.56
CA GLY A 181 10.27 -1.04 -7.21
C GLY A 181 10.09 0.00 -6.12
N ALA A 182 9.00 0.76 -6.15
CA ALA A 182 8.69 1.72 -5.09
C ALA A 182 8.54 1.03 -3.72
N VAL A 183 7.89 -0.15 -3.67
CA VAL A 183 7.72 -0.92 -2.42
C VAL A 183 9.03 -1.61 -2.02
N MET A 184 9.85 -2.05 -2.97
CA MET A 184 11.18 -2.60 -2.71
C MET A 184 12.08 -1.55 -2.03
N GLU A 185 12.06 -0.30 -2.52
CA GLU A 185 12.81 0.79 -1.90
C GLU A 185 12.26 1.14 -0.50
N LEU A 186 10.95 1.08 -0.28
CA LEU A 186 10.38 1.23 1.06
C LEU A 186 10.88 0.15 2.02
N VAL A 187 11.05 -1.09 1.56
CA VAL A 187 11.62 -2.18 2.38
C VAL A 187 13.10 -1.95 2.68
N ASN A 188 13.87 -1.38 1.74
CA ASN A 188 15.24 -0.89 2.03
C ASN A 188 15.23 0.13 3.16
N ILE A 189 14.31 1.09 3.11
CA ILE A 189 14.16 2.09 4.17
C ILE A 189 13.83 1.43 5.52
N CYS A 190 12.97 0.40 5.55
CA CYS A 190 12.70 -0.35 6.77
C CYS A 190 13.98 -0.99 7.34
N LYS A 191 14.82 -1.59 6.48
CA LYS A 191 16.11 -2.15 6.86
C LYS A 191 17.03 -1.08 7.45
N ASP A 192 17.20 0.05 6.75
CA ASP A 192 18.08 1.15 7.16
C ASP A 192 17.61 1.84 8.45
N ALA A 193 16.31 1.81 8.71
CA ALA A 193 15.72 2.30 9.97
C ALA A 193 16.03 1.39 11.17
N GLY A 194 16.49 0.17 10.93
CA GLY A 194 16.85 -0.80 11.97
C GLY A 194 15.73 -1.76 12.33
N VAL A 195 14.79 -2.03 11.41
CA VAL A 195 13.85 -3.14 11.57
C VAL A 195 14.64 -4.45 11.62
N PRO A 196 14.48 -5.29 12.66
CA PRO A 196 15.24 -6.54 12.79
C PRO A 196 14.98 -7.51 11.64
N ASP A 197 15.98 -8.35 11.35
CA ASP A 197 15.90 -9.37 10.30
C ASP A 197 14.67 -10.28 10.51
N GLY A 198 13.98 -10.57 9.41
CA GLY A 198 12.78 -11.40 9.40
C GLY A 198 11.48 -10.68 9.78
N VAL A 199 11.51 -9.50 10.40
CA VAL A 199 10.30 -8.76 10.77
C VAL A 199 9.54 -8.23 9.55
N VAL A 200 10.27 -7.72 8.57
CA VAL A 200 9.73 -7.35 7.25
C VAL A 200 10.35 -8.26 6.21
N ASN A 201 9.53 -8.89 5.39
CA ASN A 201 9.94 -9.64 4.22
C ASN A 201 9.15 -9.15 3.00
N LEU A 202 9.71 -9.31 1.80
CA LEU A 202 9.03 -8.96 0.55
C LEU A 202 9.20 -10.09 -0.46
N LEU A 203 8.07 -10.47 -1.06
CA LEU A 203 8.01 -11.44 -2.16
C LEU A 203 7.42 -10.80 -3.40
N SER A 204 8.19 -10.81 -4.49
CA SER A 204 7.78 -10.30 -5.80
C SER A 204 7.59 -11.46 -6.77
N GLY A 205 6.52 -11.46 -7.57
CA GLY A 205 6.21 -12.53 -8.50
C GLY A 205 4.72 -12.73 -8.71
N ASP A 206 4.32 -13.90 -9.21
CA ASP A 206 2.93 -14.19 -9.54
C ASP A 206 1.99 -13.99 -8.35
N PRO A 207 0.94 -13.13 -8.52
CA PRO A 207 0.06 -12.80 -7.41
C PRO A 207 -0.77 -13.97 -6.91
N ALA A 208 -1.18 -14.87 -7.78
CA ALA A 208 -2.01 -16.02 -7.39
C ALA A 208 -1.16 -17.10 -6.70
N GLU A 209 0.01 -17.41 -7.25
CA GLU A 209 0.93 -18.39 -6.68
C GLU A 209 1.35 -17.99 -5.27
N ILE A 210 1.89 -16.76 -5.10
CA ILE A 210 2.37 -16.29 -3.80
C ILE A 210 1.23 -16.18 -2.79
N SER A 211 0.09 -15.54 -3.16
CA SER A 211 -1.01 -15.38 -2.20
C SER A 211 -1.64 -16.69 -1.80
N ASN A 212 -1.76 -17.65 -2.73
CA ASN A 212 -2.29 -18.97 -2.40
C ASN A 212 -1.41 -19.70 -1.37
N GLU A 213 -0.09 -19.72 -1.57
CA GLU A 213 0.82 -20.38 -0.64
C GLU A 213 0.87 -19.68 0.73
N LEU A 214 0.83 -18.33 0.75
CA LEU A 214 0.75 -17.60 2.01
C LEU A 214 -0.53 -17.95 2.79
N LEU A 215 -1.68 -18.01 2.12
CA LEU A 215 -2.96 -18.27 2.78
C LEU A 215 -3.11 -19.76 3.19
N ASP A 216 -2.45 -20.68 2.50
CA ASP A 216 -2.44 -22.10 2.87
C ASP A 216 -1.56 -22.37 4.10
N SER A 217 -0.70 -21.42 4.49
CA SER A 217 0.21 -21.58 5.61
C SER A 217 -0.45 -21.33 6.96
N ASP A 218 -0.16 -22.19 7.94
CA ASP A 218 -0.56 -22.00 9.33
C ASP A 218 0.21 -20.85 10.03
N ILE A 219 1.31 -20.37 9.44
CA ILE A 219 2.12 -19.27 9.97
C ILE A 219 1.38 -17.94 9.80
N ILE A 220 0.67 -17.73 8.68
CA ILE A 220 -0.10 -16.50 8.43
C ILE A 220 -1.35 -16.47 9.31
N LYS A 221 -1.44 -15.46 10.18
CA LYS A 221 -2.58 -15.28 11.07
C LYS A 221 -3.53 -14.17 10.62
N LYS A 222 -3.03 -13.26 9.77
CA LYS A 222 -3.81 -12.14 9.24
C LYS A 222 -3.43 -11.84 7.79
N VAL A 223 -4.44 -11.53 7.00
CA VAL A 223 -4.28 -11.01 5.63
C VAL A 223 -4.79 -9.59 5.58
N SER A 224 -3.97 -8.67 5.07
CA SER A 224 -4.36 -7.30 4.74
C SER A 224 -4.24 -7.10 3.25
N ILE A 225 -5.37 -6.92 2.57
CA ILE A 225 -5.42 -6.76 1.12
C ILE A 225 -6.07 -5.45 0.72
N THR A 226 -5.52 -4.82 -0.32
CA THR A 226 -6.19 -3.78 -1.11
C THR A 226 -6.25 -4.27 -2.55
N GLY A 227 -7.44 -4.21 -3.18
CA GLY A 227 -7.62 -4.71 -4.54
C GLY A 227 -9.06 -4.64 -5.03
N SER A 228 -9.36 -5.36 -6.11
CA SER A 228 -10.72 -5.44 -6.63
C SER A 228 -11.63 -6.29 -5.73
N THR A 229 -12.93 -5.99 -5.73
CA THR A 229 -13.94 -6.78 -4.99
C THR A 229 -13.89 -8.25 -5.37
N ARG A 230 -13.63 -8.57 -6.65
CA ARG A 230 -13.51 -9.95 -7.13
C ARG A 230 -12.34 -10.68 -6.45
N VAL A 231 -11.17 -10.06 -6.38
CA VAL A 231 -9.99 -10.63 -5.71
C VAL A 231 -10.23 -10.72 -4.20
N GLY A 232 -10.82 -9.69 -3.60
CA GLY A 232 -11.17 -9.69 -2.17
C GLY A 232 -12.04 -10.90 -1.79
N LYS A 233 -13.08 -11.20 -2.59
CA LYS A 233 -13.94 -12.38 -2.36
C LYS A 233 -13.15 -13.71 -2.44
N LEU A 234 -12.20 -13.84 -3.37
CA LEU A 234 -11.36 -15.03 -3.48
C LEU A 234 -10.45 -15.20 -2.26
N ILE A 235 -9.80 -14.12 -1.84
CA ILE A 235 -8.94 -14.10 -0.64
C ILE A 235 -9.75 -14.43 0.62
N LEU A 236 -10.95 -13.83 0.78
CA LEU A 236 -11.80 -14.09 1.94
C LEU A 236 -12.22 -15.56 2.01
N LYS A 237 -12.64 -16.12 0.87
CA LYS A 237 -13.01 -17.53 0.78
C LYS A 237 -11.86 -18.44 1.21
N LYS A 238 -10.65 -18.19 0.72
CA LYS A 238 -9.47 -18.99 1.04
C LYS A 238 -9.01 -18.81 2.49
N ALA A 239 -9.03 -17.58 3.01
CA ALA A 239 -8.66 -17.29 4.40
C ALA A 239 -9.60 -17.95 5.43
N ALA A 240 -10.84 -18.25 5.04
CA ALA A 240 -11.81 -18.94 5.89
C ALA A 240 -11.37 -20.37 6.26
N ASP A 241 -10.67 -21.07 5.37
CA ASP A 241 -10.21 -22.44 5.60
C ASP A 241 -9.24 -22.54 6.80
N LYS A 242 -8.50 -21.46 7.08
CA LYS A 242 -7.56 -21.35 8.20
C LYS A 242 -8.05 -20.40 9.31
N VAL A 243 -9.28 -19.90 9.21
CA VAL A 243 -9.85 -18.92 10.15
C VAL A 243 -8.93 -17.70 10.34
N GLN A 244 -8.24 -17.29 9.26
CA GLN A 244 -7.34 -16.14 9.29
C GLN A 244 -8.12 -14.83 9.41
N ARG A 245 -7.61 -13.87 10.18
CA ARG A 245 -8.18 -12.52 10.22
C ARG A 245 -7.95 -11.81 8.89
N VAL A 246 -8.96 -11.15 8.36
CA VAL A 246 -8.87 -10.44 7.09
C VAL A 246 -9.24 -8.97 7.27
N THR A 247 -8.44 -8.07 6.68
CA THR A 247 -8.77 -6.66 6.49
C THR A 247 -8.73 -6.37 5.00
N MET A 248 -9.82 -5.85 4.46
CA MET A 248 -9.99 -5.60 3.03
C MET A 248 -10.28 -4.13 2.76
N GLU A 249 -9.50 -3.54 1.85
CA GLU A 249 -9.77 -2.26 1.21
C GLU A 249 -10.09 -2.55 -0.26
N LEU A 250 -11.35 -2.37 -0.65
CA LEU A 250 -11.84 -2.79 -1.95
C LEU A 250 -12.37 -1.59 -2.77
N SER A 251 -12.77 -1.87 -4.02
CA SER A 251 -13.34 -0.85 -4.90
C SER A 251 -14.66 -0.32 -4.36
N GLY A 252 -14.94 0.97 -4.60
CA GLY A 252 -16.15 1.64 -4.21
C GLY A 252 -16.70 2.58 -5.30
N HIS A 253 -17.81 3.26 -5.00
CA HIS A 253 -18.47 4.25 -5.84
C HIS A 253 -18.70 5.54 -5.05
N SER A 254 -17.66 6.30 -4.84
CA SER A 254 -17.72 7.54 -4.07
C SER A 254 -18.69 8.54 -4.71
N PRO A 255 -19.73 9.02 -4.02
CA PRO A 255 -20.59 10.08 -4.51
C PRO A 255 -19.91 11.44 -4.29
N PHE A 256 -20.12 12.37 -5.24
CA PHE A 256 -19.78 13.78 -5.12
C PHE A 256 -21.09 14.59 -5.18
N ILE A 257 -21.45 15.26 -4.08
CA ILE A 257 -22.74 15.91 -3.91
C ILE A 257 -22.54 17.43 -3.92
N VAL A 258 -23.31 18.15 -4.75
CA VAL A 258 -23.23 19.60 -4.93
C VAL A 258 -24.60 20.22 -4.69
N PHE A 259 -24.72 21.05 -3.67
CA PHE A 259 -25.89 21.86 -3.36
C PHE A 259 -25.82 23.22 -4.08
N ASP A 260 -26.89 24.03 -3.97
CA ASP A 260 -27.01 25.30 -4.67
C ASP A 260 -26.30 26.49 -4.00
N ASP A 261 -25.95 26.36 -2.73
CA ASP A 261 -25.31 27.39 -1.90
C ASP A 261 -23.78 27.44 -2.00
N VAL A 262 -23.17 26.77 -2.98
CA VAL A 262 -21.72 26.63 -3.13
C VAL A 262 -21.13 27.56 -4.18
N ASP A 263 -19.84 27.90 -4.02
CA ASP A 263 -19.03 28.52 -5.06
C ASP A 263 -18.65 27.49 -6.13
N MET A 264 -19.30 27.58 -7.29
CA MET A 264 -19.15 26.59 -8.36
C MET A 264 -17.72 26.51 -8.91
N ASN A 265 -16.95 27.60 -8.90
CA ASN A 265 -15.56 27.55 -9.35
C ASN A 265 -14.71 26.67 -8.43
N LYS A 266 -14.84 26.85 -7.11
CA LYS A 266 -14.14 26.01 -6.12
C LYS A 266 -14.57 24.54 -6.23
N VAL A 267 -15.87 24.31 -6.36
CA VAL A 267 -16.42 22.95 -6.49
C VAL A 267 -15.89 22.24 -7.75
N ALA A 268 -15.84 22.95 -8.88
CA ALA A 268 -15.29 22.39 -10.12
C ALA A 268 -13.79 22.05 -9.99
N ASP A 269 -12.99 22.90 -9.32
CA ASP A 269 -11.58 22.62 -9.04
C ASP A 269 -11.40 21.40 -8.14
N MET A 270 -12.21 21.28 -7.10
CA MET A 270 -12.23 20.10 -6.22
C MET A 270 -12.65 18.83 -6.98
N ALA A 271 -13.65 18.93 -7.84
CA ALA A 271 -14.16 17.82 -8.64
C ALA A 271 -13.11 17.29 -9.63
N ILE A 272 -12.37 18.20 -10.32
CA ILE A 272 -11.26 17.86 -11.20
C ILE A 272 -10.16 17.13 -10.42
N THR A 273 -9.75 17.68 -9.29
CA THR A 273 -8.73 17.04 -8.44
C THR A 273 -9.17 15.67 -7.95
N ALA A 274 -10.40 15.54 -7.47
CA ALA A 274 -10.94 14.27 -6.97
C ALA A 274 -11.06 13.20 -8.07
N LYS A 275 -11.44 13.63 -9.30
CA LYS A 275 -11.66 12.72 -10.42
C LYS A 275 -10.37 12.30 -11.11
N PHE A 276 -9.44 13.23 -11.34
CA PHE A 276 -8.29 12.99 -12.21
C PHE A 276 -6.98 12.71 -11.48
N ARG A 277 -6.93 12.85 -10.15
CA ARG A 277 -5.76 12.45 -9.38
C ARG A 277 -5.32 11.03 -9.74
N ASN A 278 -4.00 10.80 -9.80
CA ASN A 278 -3.42 9.51 -10.19
C ASN A 278 -3.95 9.00 -11.54
N ASN A 279 -4.08 9.91 -12.50
CA ASN A 279 -4.61 9.62 -13.84
C ASN A 279 -6.02 9.00 -13.79
N GLY A 280 -6.83 9.37 -12.79
CA GLY A 280 -8.17 8.82 -12.56
C GLY A 280 -8.21 7.42 -11.93
N GLN A 281 -7.06 6.84 -11.59
CA GLN A 281 -6.93 5.44 -11.13
C GLN A 281 -6.96 5.35 -9.59
N VAL A 282 -8.03 5.86 -8.98
CA VAL A 282 -8.20 5.96 -7.51
C VAL A 282 -9.45 5.22 -7.07
N CYS A 283 -9.32 4.37 -6.04
CA CYS A 283 -10.45 3.61 -5.48
C CYS A 283 -11.54 4.50 -4.88
N ILE A 284 -11.20 5.72 -4.43
CA ILE A 284 -12.11 6.73 -3.87
C ILE A 284 -12.46 7.83 -4.88
N SER A 285 -12.13 7.68 -6.18
CA SER A 285 -12.51 8.63 -7.21
C SER A 285 -14.03 8.69 -7.37
N PRO A 286 -14.65 9.87 -7.45
CA PRO A 286 -16.08 9.97 -7.65
C PRO A 286 -16.48 9.40 -9.01
N ASN A 287 -17.43 8.46 -8.97
CA ASN A 287 -18.03 7.87 -10.16
C ASN A 287 -19.44 8.44 -10.43
N ARG A 288 -20.04 9.09 -9.43
CA ARG A 288 -21.37 9.68 -9.49
C ARG A 288 -21.33 11.08 -8.93
N PHE A 289 -21.75 12.03 -9.75
CA PHE A 289 -21.91 13.42 -9.37
C PHE A 289 -23.40 13.72 -9.24
N TYR A 290 -23.85 14.05 -8.04
CA TYR A 290 -25.21 14.45 -7.73
C TYR A 290 -25.24 15.96 -7.59
N ILE A 291 -25.80 16.62 -8.59
CA ILE A 291 -25.82 18.08 -8.68
C ILE A 291 -27.27 18.54 -8.54
N GLN A 292 -27.52 19.54 -7.70
CA GLN A 292 -28.84 20.14 -7.60
C GLN A 292 -29.24 20.71 -8.98
N GLU A 293 -30.48 20.47 -9.42
CA GLU A 293 -30.92 20.70 -10.80
C GLU A 293 -30.65 22.15 -11.25
N THR A 294 -30.89 23.12 -10.37
CA THR A 294 -30.66 24.55 -10.64
C THR A 294 -29.20 24.91 -10.95
N ARG A 295 -28.25 24.08 -10.59
CA ARG A 295 -26.79 24.32 -10.75
C ARG A 295 -26.12 23.36 -11.73
N LYS A 296 -26.87 22.45 -12.34
CA LYS A 296 -26.34 21.36 -13.18
C LYS A 296 -25.55 21.87 -14.38
N GLU A 297 -26.13 22.77 -15.17
CA GLU A 297 -25.46 23.28 -16.37
C GLU A 297 -24.19 24.06 -16.04
N GLU A 298 -24.24 24.88 -14.99
CA GLU A 298 -23.07 25.64 -14.53
C GLU A 298 -21.94 24.69 -14.09
N PHE A 299 -22.26 23.65 -13.32
CA PHE A 299 -21.28 22.64 -12.93
C PHE A 299 -20.66 21.92 -14.13
N VAL A 300 -21.48 21.43 -15.06
CA VAL A 300 -21.01 20.71 -16.24
C VAL A 300 -20.07 21.56 -17.08
N ASN A 301 -20.46 22.80 -17.36
CA ASN A 301 -19.64 23.73 -18.12
C ASN A 301 -18.31 24.01 -17.41
N ALA A 302 -18.34 24.32 -16.12
CA ALA A 302 -17.15 24.61 -15.32
C ALA A 302 -16.22 23.39 -15.22
N PHE A 303 -16.77 22.19 -15.07
CA PHE A 303 -16.00 20.94 -15.01
C PHE A 303 -15.34 20.62 -16.35
N VAL A 304 -16.10 20.67 -17.46
CA VAL A 304 -15.60 20.37 -18.81
C VAL A 304 -14.51 21.35 -19.23
N ASP A 305 -14.70 22.66 -18.97
CA ASP A 305 -13.69 23.68 -19.28
C ASP A 305 -12.36 23.45 -18.55
N ARG A 306 -12.40 22.95 -17.33
CA ARG A 306 -11.21 22.60 -16.57
C ARG A 306 -10.58 21.31 -17.06
N ALA A 307 -11.41 20.29 -17.33
CA ALA A 307 -10.92 19.03 -17.84
C ALA A 307 -10.16 19.19 -19.17
N LYS A 308 -10.66 20.05 -20.07
CA LYS A 308 -10.00 20.37 -21.36
C LYS A 308 -8.64 21.07 -21.22
N LYS A 309 -8.37 21.70 -20.08
CA LYS A 309 -7.10 22.41 -19.82
C LYS A 309 -6.02 21.50 -19.24
N LEU A 310 -6.36 20.27 -18.83
CA LEU A 310 -5.38 19.33 -18.27
C LEU A 310 -4.38 18.92 -19.36
N LYS A 311 -3.09 19.07 -19.04
CA LYS A 311 -2.00 18.69 -19.91
C LYS A 311 -1.67 17.21 -19.73
N ILE A 312 -1.86 16.44 -20.78
CA ILE A 312 -1.53 15.02 -20.82
C ILE A 312 -0.10 14.86 -21.33
N GLY A 313 0.72 14.04 -20.67
CA GLY A 313 2.11 13.84 -21.05
C GLY A 313 2.83 12.80 -20.20
N ASN A 314 4.15 12.73 -20.34
CA ASN A 314 4.98 11.91 -19.45
C ASN A 314 4.97 12.52 -18.04
N GLY A 315 4.72 11.70 -17.03
CA GLY A 315 4.67 12.16 -15.63
C GLY A 315 5.99 12.75 -15.10
N MET A 316 7.11 12.46 -15.78
CA MET A 316 8.42 13.05 -15.46
C MET A 316 8.60 14.46 -16.03
N ASP A 317 7.80 14.87 -17.00
CA ASP A 317 7.91 16.18 -17.64
C ASP A 317 7.24 17.26 -16.78
N GLU A 318 7.88 18.42 -16.69
CA GLU A 318 7.34 19.57 -15.95
C GLU A 318 6.04 20.07 -16.59
N GLY A 319 5.06 20.35 -15.75
CA GLY A 319 3.76 20.86 -16.18
C GLY A 319 2.78 19.80 -16.67
N THR A 320 3.14 18.51 -16.61
CA THR A 320 2.18 17.40 -16.84
C THR A 320 1.17 17.35 -15.70
N ASP A 321 -0.13 17.35 -16.06
CA ASP A 321 -1.24 17.20 -15.11
C ASP A 321 -1.75 15.75 -15.06
N LEU A 322 -1.73 15.05 -16.19
CA LEU A 322 -2.12 13.65 -16.31
C LEU A 322 -1.06 12.86 -17.06
N GLY A 323 -0.63 11.77 -16.48
CA GLY A 323 0.19 10.78 -17.15
C GLY A 323 -0.66 9.71 -17.86
N PRO A 324 -0.03 8.63 -18.37
CA PRO A 324 -0.72 7.52 -19.00
C PRO A 324 -1.53 6.69 -18.01
N LEU A 325 -2.44 5.88 -18.53
CA LEU A 325 -2.96 4.73 -17.78
C LEU A 325 -1.85 3.70 -17.58
N THR A 326 -1.83 3.07 -16.40
CA THR A 326 -0.71 2.20 -16.00
C THR A 326 -0.60 0.92 -16.84
N THR A 327 -1.69 0.43 -17.43
CA THR A 327 -1.69 -0.78 -18.26
C THR A 327 -2.62 -0.64 -19.47
N ALA A 328 -2.28 -1.31 -20.59
CA ALA A 328 -3.13 -1.40 -21.76
C ALA A 328 -4.53 -1.95 -21.43
N LYS A 329 -4.61 -2.93 -20.51
CA LYS A 329 -5.89 -3.47 -20.05
C LYS A 329 -6.82 -2.38 -19.48
N ARG A 330 -6.26 -1.38 -18.78
CA ARG A 330 -7.06 -0.25 -18.27
C ARG A 330 -7.52 0.70 -19.34
N LEU A 331 -6.86 0.73 -20.48
CA LEU A 331 -7.28 1.51 -21.63
C LEU A 331 -8.49 0.86 -22.35
N GLU A 332 -8.57 -0.47 -22.33
CA GLU A 332 -9.66 -1.25 -22.94
C GLU A 332 -10.93 -1.28 -22.07
N GLU A 333 -10.81 -1.14 -20.73
CA GLU A 333 -11.92 -1.09 -19.76
C GLU A 333 -12.58 0.29 -19.71
#